data_58bf7262a453daa78ad44ebeca79bb88
#
_entry.id   58bf7262a453daa78ad44ebeca79bb88
#
_cell.length_a   1.000
_cell.length_b   1.000
_cell.length_c   1.000
_cell.angle_alpha   90.00
_cell.angle_beta   90.00
_cell.angle_gamma   90.00
#
_symmetry.space_group_name_H-M   'P 1'
#
loop_
_entity.id
_entity.type
_entity.pdbx_description
1 polymer ?
#
loop_
_entity_poly.entity_id
_entity_poly.type
_entity_poly.pdbx_seq_one_letter_code
_entity_poly.pdbx_strand_id
1 'polypeptide(L)'
;MAKSRIHAELQAKGVVGIEEHRTQVLVPRQDLTGADRIWAARYNPGDVLRYSRGSKETGIGKGEYARVTRVDAPNNRLTVERKDGTEQSYDPRRQQGVSVYREQERAFSVGDRVQLTAPLPDLKLANREQGTVEGIGQDGRMSLKMDGGREVEFDSAKNPHLDHGYAVTSHSSRGQTADRVLIYADTELGAKDLLNNRMAYVAVSRGAYDAQIFTNDREKLGAALGHDVSHTSAHAPEMKPEQKQEQAVTPQREIAPKQEQGEDFGLGL
;
A
#
# COMPACT_ATOMS: atom_id res chain seq x y z
N MET A 1 -9.96 -9.27 -12.63
CA MET A 1 -10.61 -8.91 -13.94
C MET A 1 -9.81 -7.89 -14.75
N ALA A 2 -9.41 -6.71 -14.26
CA ALA A 2 -8.70 -5.71 -15.08
C ALA A 2 -7.37 -6.21 -15.67
N LYS A 3 -6.51 -6.82 -14.86
CA LYS A 3 -5.17 -7.29 -15.30
C LYS A 3 -5.26 -8.38 -16.38
N SER A 4 -6.21 -9.31 -16.27
CA SER A 4 -6.42 -10.36 -17.30
C SER A 4 -6.93 -9.79 -18.62
N ARG A 5 -7.75 -8.72 -18.59
CA ARG A 5 -8.17 -8.03 -19.82
C ARG A 5 -7.01 -7.29 -20.48
N ILE A 6 -6.14 -6.64 -19.70
CA ILE A 6 -4.94 -6.00 -20.23
C ILE A 6 -4.03 -7.04 -20.89
N HIS A 7 -3.82 -8.20 -20.26
CA HIS A 7 -3.04 -9.30 -20.81
C HIS A 7 -3.60 -9.75 -22.18
N ALA A 8 -4.91 -10.04 -22.26
CA ALA A 8 -5.54 -10.45 -23.51
C ALA A 8 -5.42 -9.38 -24.63
N GLU A 9 -5.55 -8.10 -24.30
CA GLU A 9 -5.34 -7.01 -25.26
C GLU A 9 -3.88 -6.92 -25.74
N LEU A 10 -2.91 -7.17 -24.88
CA LEU A 10 -1.50 -7.17 -25.23
C LEU A 10 -1.16 -8.37 -26.12
N GLN A 11 -1.75 -9.54 -25.88
CA GLN A 11 -1.65 -10.71 -26.78
C GLN A 11 -2.25 -10.40 -28.15
N ALA A 12 -3.45 -9.83 -28.20
CA ALA A 12 -4.11 -9.46 -29.44
C ALA A 12 -3.29 -8.46 -30.28
N LYS A 13 -2.49 -7.62 -29.62
CA LYS A 13 -1.59 -6.67 -30.26
C LYS A 13 -0.18 -7.21 -30.55
N GLY A 14 0.09 -8.46 -30.22
CA GLY A 14 1.40 -9.10 -30.39
C GLY A 14 2.52 -8.52 -29.52
N VAL A 15 2.16 -7.84 -28.41
CA VAL A 15 3.12 -7.28 -27.46
C VAL A 15 3.66 -8.35 -26.52
N VAL A 16 2.83 -9.31 -26.14
CA VAL A 16 3.21 -10.50 -25.37
C VAL A 16 2.90 -11.77 -26.16
N GLY A 17 3.58 -12.87 -25.80
CA GLY A 17 3.43 -14.16 -26.48
C GLY A 17 2.02 -14.71 -26.37
N ILE A 18 1.63 -15.56 -27.32
CA ILE A 18 0.31 -16.21 -27.37
C ILE A 18 0.27 -17.49 -26.54
N GLU A 19 1.43 -18.11 -26.28
CA GLU A 19 1.52 -19.30 -25.44
C GLU A 19 1.38 -18.91 -23.96
N GLU A 20 0.45 -19.57 -23.27
CA GLU A 20 0.10 -19.30 -21.89
C GLU A 20 0.55 -20.43 -20.97
N HIS A 21 1.23 -20.07 -19.91
CA HIS A 21 1.42 -20.93 -18.74
C HIS A 21 0.43 -20.54 -17.64
N ARG A 22 -0.51 -21.45 -17.34
CA ARG A 22 -1.53 -21.24 -16.31
C ARG A 22 -1.10 -21.81 -14.99
N THR A 23 -1.15 -21.01 -13.95
CA THR A 23 -0.75 -21.42 -12.60
C THR A 23 -1.61 -20.75 -11.53
N GLN A 24 -1.69 -21.39 -10.35
CA GLN A 24 -2.36 -20.81 -9.18
C GLN A 24 -1.42 -19.82 -8.50
N VAL A 25 -1.91 -18.62 -8.23
CA VAL A 25 -1.16 -17.56 -7.56
C VAL A 25 -1.91 -17.02 -6.36
N LEU A 26 -1.16 -16.46 -5.41
CA LEU A 26 -1.68 -15.80 -4.22
C LEU A 26 -1.75 -14.29 -4.45
N VAL A 27 -2.95 -13.77 -4.68
CA VAL A 27 -3.22 -12.36 -4.89
C VAL A 27 -3.63 -11.72 -3.56
N PRO A 28 -2.96 -10.64 -3.10
CA PRO A 28 -3.32 -9.97 -1.86
C PRO A 28 -4.74 -9.42 -1.89
N ARG A 29 -5.49 -9.59 -0.80
CA ARG A 29 -6.78 -8.94 -0.62
C ARG A 29 -6.60 -7.46 -0.34
N GLN A 30 -6.89 -6.63 -1.34
CA GLN A 30 -6.74 -5.17 -1.26
C GLN A 30 -7.92 -4.50 -0.52
N ASP A 31 -9.04 -5.20 -0.40
CA ASP A 31 -10.24 -4.78 0.32
C ASP A 31 -10.12 -4.89 1.85
N LEU A 32 -9.01 -5.46 2.36
CA LEU A 32 -8.74 -5.60 3.80
C LEU A 32 -7.64 -4.63 4.25
N THR A 33 -8.04 -3.63 5.01
CA THR A 33 -7.09 -2.73 5.69
C THR A 33 -6.47 -3.38 6.93
N GLY A 34 -5.48 -2.73 7.54
CA GLY A 34 -4.92 -3.19 8.82
C GLY A 34 -5.97 -3.27 9.93
N ALA A 35 -6.91 -2.31 9.96
CA ALA A 35 -8.01 -2.26 10.93
C ALA A 35 -9.06 -3.36 10.70
N ASP A 36 -9.28 -3.77 9.45
CA ASP A 36 -10.24 -4.83 9.13
C ASP A 36 -9.75 -6.22 9.59
N ARG A 37 -8.44 -6.42 9.59
CA ARG A 37 -7.83 -7.75 9.87
C ARG A 37 -8.04 -8.25 11.29
N ILE A 38 -8.46 -7.40 12.20
CA ILE A 38 -8.80 -7.80 13.58
C ILE A 38 -10.23 -8.36 13.70
N TRP A 39 -11.03 -8.30 12.63
CA TRP A 39 -12.42 -8.74 12.63
C TRP A 39 -12.62 -9.99 11.79
N ALA A 40 -13.04 -11.08 12.41
CA ALA A 40 -13.33 -12.34 11.71
C ALA A 40 -14.35 -12.17 10.57
N ALA A 41 -15.36 -11.31 10.76
CA ALA A 41 -16.38 -11.01 9.76
C ALA A 41 -15.84 -10.47 8.42
N ARG A 42 -14.58 -10.03 8.37
CA ARG A 42 -13.93 -9.53 7.16
C ARG A 42 -13.24 -10.61 6.33
N TYR A 43 -13.08 -11.79 6.89
CA TYR A 43 -12.46 -12.93 6.21
C TYR A 43 -13.53 -13.79 5.52
N ASN A 44 -13.08 -14.55 4.52
CA ASN A 44 -13.92 -15.52 3.84
C ASN A 44 -13.28 -16.91 3.96
N PRO A 45 -14.08 -17.98 4.05
CA PRO A 45 -13.57 -19.32 3.83
C PRO A 45 -12.82 -19.40 2.49
N GLY A 46 -11.66 -20.06 2.48
CA GLY A 46 -10.76 -20.13 1.31
C GLY A 46 -9.71 -19.03 1.27
N ASP A 47 -9.79 -17.97 2.07
CA ASP A 47 -8.68 -17.00 2.20
C ASP A 47 -7.42 -17.72 2.69
N VAL A 48 -6.27 -17.39 2.10
CA VAL A 48 -4.96 -17.90 2.50
C VAL A 48 -4.25 -16.85 3.34
N LEU A 49 -3.86 -17.24 4.54
CA LEU A 49 -3.16 -16.38 5.49
C LEU A 49 -1.67 -16.69 5.50
N ARG A 50 -0.84 -15.66 5.47
CA ARG A 50 0.60 -15.76 5.69
C ARG A 50 0.96 -15.00 6.95
N TYR A 51 1.66 -15.65 7.86
CA TYR A 51 2.03 -15.10 9.15
C TYR A 51 3.48 -14.58 9.12
N SER A 52 3.66 -13.27 9.09
CA SER A 52 4.99 -12.65 9.18
C SER A 52 5.55 -12.67 10.61
N ARG A 53 4.69 -12.89 11.60
CA ARG A 53 5.03 -13.06 13.01
C ARG A 53 4.38 -14.35 13.53
N GLY A 54 5.16 -15.15 14.24
CA GLY A 54 4.61 -16.29 14.97
C GLY A 54 3.91 -15.87 16.25
N SER A 55 3.05 -16.73 16.78
CA SER A 55 2.38 -16.59 18.07
C SER A 55 2.48 -17.89 18.87
N LYS A 56 2.99 -17.79 20.09
CA LYS A 56 3.05 -18.95 21.00
C LYS A 56 1.64 -19.39 21.43
N GLU A 57 0.69 -18.45 21.51
CA GLU A 57 -0.67 -18.72 21.94
C GLU A 57 -1.42 -19.56 20.89
N THR A 58 -1.23 -19.28 19.62
CA THR A 58 -1.88 -20.00 18.52
C THR A 58 -1.04 -21.18 18.01
N GLY A 59 0.22 -21.31 18.44
CA GLY A 59 1.13 -22.32 17.93
C GLY A 59 1.57 -22.13 16.46
N ILE A 60 1.21 -20.99 15.86
CA ILE A 60 1.52 -20.70 14.46
C ILE A 60 2.90 -20.09 14.33
N GLY A 61 3.72 -20.66 13.45
CA GLY A 61 5.08 -20.23 13.20
C GLY A 61 5.20 -18.98 12.32
N LYS A 62 6.35 -18.29 12.42
CA LYS A 62 6.71 -17.22 11.48
C LYS A 62 6.93 -17.78 10.08
N GLY A 63 6.36 -17.15 9.07
CA GLY A 63 6.45 -17.56 7.66
C GLY A 63 5.45 -18.65 7.26
N GLU A 64 4.69 -19.17 8.22
CA GLU A 64 3.69 -20.21 7.99
C GLU A 64 2.50 -19.70 7.18
N TYR A 65 1.85 -20.63 6.48
CA TYR A 65 0.62 -20.41 5.72
C TYR A 65 -0.49 -21.27 6.30
N ALA A 66 -1.71 -20.73 6.32
CA ALA A 66 -2.90 -21.48 6.65
C ALA A 66 -4.09 -20.99 5.82
N ARG A 67 -5.07 -21.87 5.59
CA ARG A 67 -6.29 -21.56 4.85
C ARG A 67 -7.44 -21.37 5.84
N VAL A 68 -8.22 -20.32 5.66
CA VAL A 68 -9.45 -20.12 6.46
C VAL A 68 -10.48 -21.18 6.04
N THR A 69 -10.88 -22.02 6.98
CA THR A 69 -11.92 -23.05 6.79
C THR A 69 -13.27 -22.57 7.32
N ARG A 70 -13.28 -21.82 8.42
CA ARG A 70 -14.52 -21.33 9.05
C ARG A 70 -14.35 -19.94 9.65
N VAL A 71 -15.41 -19.14 9.53
CA VAL A 71 -15.53 -17.81 10.11
C VAL A 71 -16.70 -17.79 11.09
N ASP A 72 -16.44 -17.49 12.36
CA ASP A 72 -17.42 -17.25 13.40
C ASP A 72 -17.41 -15.75 13.74
N ALA A 73 -18.21 -15.00 13.00
CA ALA A 73 -18.29 -13.56 13.13
C ALA A 73 -18.84 -13.08 14.49
N PRO A 74 -19.91 -13.69 15.07
CA PRO A 74 -20.42 -13.30 16.38
C PRO A 74 -19.39 -13.41 17.50
N ASN A 75 -18.58 -14.46 17.51
CA ASN A 75 -17.56 -14.71 18.53
C ASN A 75 -16.16 -14.18 18.13
N ASN A 76 -16.05 -13.50 16.99
CA ASN A 76 -14.81 -13.01 16.41
C ASN A 76 -13.71 -14.08 16.35
N ARG A 77 -14.03 -15.27 15.82
CA ARG A 77 -13.08 -16.38 15.69
C ARG A 77 -12.90 -16.83 14.25
N LEU A 78 -11.66 -17.14 13.91
CA LEU A 78 -11.29 -17.80 12.67
C LEU A 78 -10.84 -19.23 12.97
N THR A 79 -11.27 -20.19 12.15
CA THR A 79 -10.67 -21.50 12.10
C THR A 79 -9.87 -21.59 10.82
N VAL A 80 -8.61 -21.99 10.93
CA VAL A 80 -7.68 -22.11 9.82
C VAL A 80 -7.10 -23.52 9.79
N GLU A 81 -6.93 -24.06 8.61
CA GLU A 81 -6.23 -25.30 8.35
C GLU A 81 -4.78 -24.99 7.95
N ARG A 82 -3.84 -25.60 8.65
CA ARG A 82 -2.41 -25.49 8.43
C ARG A 82 -1.98 -26.47 7.34
N LYS A 83 -0.75 -26.30 6.84
CA LYS A 83 -0.18 -27.15 5.77
C LYS A 83 -0.11 -28.65 6.16
N ASP A 84 0.00 -28.96 7.44
CA ASP A 84 0.01 -30.32 7.98
C ASP A 84 -1.41 -30.91 8.18
N GLY A 85 -2.47 -30.21 7.77
CA GLY A 85 -3.86 -30.59 7.92
C GLY A 85 -4.43 -30.33 9.31
N THR A 86 -3.67 -29.77 10.25
CA THR A 86 -4.19 -29.43 11.57
C THR A 86 -5.05 -28.16 11.53
N GLU A 87 -6.19 -28.20 12.23
CA GLU A 87 -7.04 -27.00 12.40
C GLU A 87 -6.65 -26.24 13.66
N GLN A 88 -6.61 -24.92 13.54
CA GLN A 88 -6.39 -24.01 14.65
C GLN A 88 -7.46 -22.92 14.65
N SER A 89 -8.10 -22.70 15.81
CA SER A 89 -9.10 -21.64 15.98
C SER A 89 -8.59 -20.55 16.92
N TYR A 90 -8.66 -19.29 16.49
CA TYR A 90 -8.17 -18.15 17.27
C TYR A 90 -8.98 -16.87 17.01
N ASP A 91 -8.83 -15.88 17.90
CA ASP A 91 -9.33 -14.52 17.73
C ASP A 91 -8.31 -13.70 16.91
N PRO A 92 -8.67 -13.15 15.74
CA PRO A 92 -7.75 -12.40 14.90
C PRO A 92 -7.13 -11.17 15.59
N ARG A 93 -7.73 -10.61 16.63
CA ARG A 93 -7.15 -9.53 17.45
C ARG A 93 -5.83 -9.93 18.12
N ARG A 94 -5.67 -11.23 18.42
CA ARG A 94 -4.49 -11.78 19.10
C ARG A 94 -3.37 -12.19 18.16
N GLN A 95 -3.63 -12.15 16.84
CA GLN A 95 -2.67 -12.58 15.83
C GLN A 95 -2.23 -11.38 14.97
N GLN A 96 -1.02 -10.89 15.19
CA GLN A 96 -0.43 -9.80 14.43
C GLN A 96 0.39 -10.30 13.24
N GLY A 97 0.62 -9.39 12.27
CA GLY A 97 1.49 -9.67 11.13
C GLY A 97 0.88 -10.66 10.13
N VAL A 98 -0.44 -10.64 9.97
CA VAL A 98 -1.16 -11.47 9.01
C VAL A 98 -1.30 -10.73 7.69
N SER A 99 -0.92 -11.39 6.60
CA SER A 99 -1.24 -10.98 5.23
C SER A 99 -2.28 -11.94 4.67
N VAL A 100 -3.29 -11.39 4.00
CA VAL A 100 -4.43 -12.17 3.50
C VAL A 100 -4.42 -12.19 1.98
N TYR A 101 -4.56 -13.37 1.41
CA TYR A 101 -4.51 -13.61 -0.02
C TYR A 101 -5.75 -14.39 -0.48
N ARG A 102 -6.03 -14.32 -1.78
CA ARG A 102 -6.94 -15.23 -2.48
C ARG A 102 -6.13 -16.02 -3.51
N GLU A 103 -6.41 -17.29 -3.61
CA GLU A 103 -5.95 -18.09 -4.73
C GLU A 103 -6.71 -17.69 -5.99
N GLN A 104 -5.97 -17.46 -7.05
CA GLN A 104 -6.52 -17.15 -8.36
C GLN A 104 -5.66 -17.81 -9.43
N GLU A 105 -6.30 -18.32 -10.49
CA GLU A 105 -5.56 -18.73 -11.67
C GLU A 105 -5.09 -17.50 -12.45
N ARG A 106 -3.85 -17.55 -12.91
CA ARG A 106 -3.26 -16.59 -13.83
C ARG A 106 -2.60 -17.30 -14.99
N ALA A 107 -2.77 -16.73 -16.17
CA ALA A 107 -2.04 -17.10 -17.36
C ALA A 107 -0.88 -16.11 -17.54
N PHE A 108 0.32 -16.62 -17.73
CA PHE A 108 1.51 -15.82 -18.03
C PHE A 108 2.07 -16.23 -19.38
N SER A 109 2.57 -15.25 -20.13
CA SER A 109 3.19 -15.38 -21.43
C SER A 109 4.55 -14.70 -21.47
N VAL A 110 5.40 -15.07 -22.40
CA VAL A 110 6.66 -14.36 -22.64
C VAL A 110 6.37 -12.91 -23.00
N GLY A 111 7.08 -11.98 -22.39
CA GLY A 111 6.86 -10.54 -22.50
C GLY A 111 5.95 -9.94 -21.41
N ASP A 112 5.26 -10.77 -20.62
CA ASP A 112 4.40 -10.26 -19.55
C ASP A 112 5.18 -9.49 -18.48
N ARG A 113 4.62 -8.35 -18.08
CA ARG A 113 5.06 -7.64 -16.88
C ARG A 113 4.46 -8.34 -15.65
N VAL A 114 5.33 -8.63 -14.70
CA VAL A 114 4.97 -9.32 -13.46
C VAL A 114 5.40 -8.55 -12.24
N GLN A 115 4.73 -8.78 -11.11
CA GLN A 115 5.02 -8.19 -9.81
C GLN A 115 4.94 -9.24 -8.71
N LEU A 116 5.92 -9.25 -7.81
CA LEU A 116 5.92 -10.09 -6.63
C LEU A 116 4.85 -9.61 -5.63
N THR A 117 4.05 -10.53 -5.10
CA THR A 117 2.99 -10.24 -4.12
C THR A 117 3.42 -10.50 -2.67
N ALA A 118 4.61 -11.08 -2.47
CA ALA A 118 5.27 -11.22 -1.17
C ALA A 118 6.79 -11.27 -1.34
N PRO A 119 7.58 -11.03 -0.28
CA PRO A 119 9.03 -11.21 -0.34
C PRO A 119 9.36 -12.70 -0.42
N LEU A 120 10.36 -13.04 -1.25
CA LEU A 120 10.92 -14.39 -1.42
C LEU A 120 12.41 -14.34 -1.09
N PRO A 121 12.79 -14.53 0.19
CA PRO A 121 14.17 -14.41 0.65
C PRO A 121 15.14 -15.37 -0.04
N ASP A 122 14.70 -16.59 -0.34
CA ASP A 122 15.51 -17.63 -0.99
C ASP A 122 15.96 -17.21 -2.40
N LEU A 123 15.12 -16.42 -3.09
CA LEU A 123 15.42 -15.82 -4.38
C LEU A 123 15.96 -14.39 -4.26
N LYS A 124 16.10 -13.86 -3.03
CA LYS A 124 16.47 -12.47 -2.73
C LYS A 124 15.57 -11.46 -3.44
N LEU A 125 14.27 -11.78 -3.57
CA LEU A 125 13.27 -10.92 -4.19
C LEU A 125 12.45 -10.18 -3.13
N ALA A 126 12.28 -8.90 -3.33
CA ALA A 126 11.50 -8.06 -2.44
C ALA A 126 9.99 -8.10 -2.81
N ASN A 127 9.14 -7.82 -1.82
CA ASN A 127 7.72 -7.61 -2.10
C ASN A 127 7.53 -6.40 -3.03
N ARG A 128 6.66 -6.54 -4.02
CA ARG A 128 6.35 -5.54 -5.06
C ARG A 128 7.46 -5.31 -6.08
N GLU A 129 8.54 -6.07 -6.03
CA GLU A 129 9.56 -6.05 -7.07
C GLU A 129 8.93 -6.47 -8.40
N GLN A 130 9.30 -5.80 -9.49
CA GLN A 130 8.74 -6.02 -10.82
C GLN A 130 9.78 -6.60 -11.75
N GLY A 131 9.31 -7.27 -12.78
CA GLY A 131 10.12 -7.85 -13.83
C GLY A 131 9.30 -8.17 -15.07
N THR A 132 9.97 -8.76 -16.04
CA THR A 132 9.37 -9.24 -17.30
C THR A 132 9.64 -10.72 -17.45
N VAL A 133 8.68 -11.48 -17.94
CA VAL A 133 8.86 -12.89 -18.30
C VAL A 133 9.65 -12.95 -19.61
N GLU A 134 10.87 -13.48 -19.57
CA GLU A 134 11.71 -13.66 -20.77
C GLU A 134 11.56 -15.04 -21.40
N GLY A 135 11.21 -16.04 -20.59
CA GLY A 135 11.01 -17.40 -21.07
C GLY A 135 10.11 -18.20 -20.14
N ILE A 136 9.49 -19.24 -20.69
CA ILE A 136 8.71 -20.24 -19.94
C ILE A 136 9.15 -21.63 -20.41
N GLY A 137 9.68 -22.42 -19.49
CA GLY A 137 10.08 -23.79 -19.78
C GLY A 137 8.91 -24.75 -19.88
N GLN A 138 9.12 -25.92 -20.47
CA GLN A 138 8.10 -26.97 -20.57
C GLN A 138 7.64 -27.48 -19.18
N ASP A 139 8.46 -27.34 -18.15
CA ASP A 139 8.16 -27.66 -16.75
C ASP A 139 7.40 -26.55 -16.03
N GLY A 140 7.04 -25.46 -16.73
CA GLY A 140 6.33 -24.30 -16.17
C GLY A 140 7.20 -23.33 -15.36
N ARG A 141 8.52 -23.54 -15.30
CA ARG A 141 9.44 -22.54 -14.73
C ARG A 141 9.55 -21.35 -15.65
N MET A 142 9.61 -20.18 -15.06
CA MET A 142 9.71 -18.93 -15.78
C MET A 142 11.08 -18.29 -15.57
N SER A 143 11.70 -17.81 -16.62
CA SER A 143 12.87 -16.92 -16.54
C SER A 143 12.36 -15.49 -16.43
N LEU A 144 12.65 -14.83 -15.33
CA LEU A 144 12.21 -13.46 -15.04
C LEU A 144 13.42 -12.51 -15.08
N LYS A 145 13.33 -11.46 -15.89
CA LYS A 145 14.24 -10.33 -15.83
C LYS A 145 13.65 -9.24 -14.95
N MET A 146 14.24 -9.06 -13.79
CA MET A 146 13.81 -8.04 -12.84
C MET A 146 14.24 -6.64 -13.30
N ASP A 147 13.48 -5.60 -12.91
CA ASP A 147 13.78 -4.22 -13.30
C ASP A 147 15.16 -3.74 -12.82
N GLY A 148 15.70 -4.33 -11.77
CA GLY A 148 17.09 -4.15 -11.33
C GLY A 148 18.15 -4.82 -12.22
N GLY A 149 17.78 -5.41 -13.37
CA GLY A 149 18.68 -6.05 -14.34
C GLY A 149 19.05 -7.50 -14.00
N ARG A 150 18.58 -8.06 -12.89
CA ARG A 150 18.86 -9.42 -12.46
C ARG A 150 17.92 -10.41 -13.13
N GLU A 151 18.44 -11.52 -13.58
CA GLU A 151 17.66 -12.66 -14.06
C GLU A 151 17.44 -13.68 -12.94
N VAL A 152 16.25 -14.26 -12.89
CA VAL A 152 15.82 -15.19 -11.84
C VAL A 152 15.00 -16.32 -12.47
N GLU A 153 15.39 -17.57 -12.18
CA GLU A 153 14.54 -18.73 -12.43
C GLU A 153 13.44 -18.81 -11.37
N PHE A 154 12.20 -18.76 -11.80
CA PHE A 154 11.03 -18.67 -10.94
C PHE A 154 10.11 -19.89 -11.14
N ASP A 155 9.91 -20.63 -10.06
CA ASP A 155 8.98 -21.76 -10.02
C ASP A 155 7.68 -21.31 -9.34
N SER A 156 6.63 -21.08 -10.13
CA SER A 156 5.34 -20.61 -9.62
C SER A 156 4.60 -21.64 -8.76
N ALA A 157 4.87 -22.94 -8.95
CA ALA A 157 4.29 -24.00 -8.14
C ALA A 157 4.84 -23.98 -6.70
N LYS A 158 6.12 -23.62 -6.52
CA LYS A 158 6.74 -23.46 -5.21
C LYS A 158 6.50 -22.08 -4.61
N ASN A 159 6.45 -21.05 -5.45
CA ASN A 159 6.35 -19.65 -5.06
C ASN A 159 5.13 -19.00 -5.70
N PRO A 160 3.92 -19.18 -5.16
CA PRO A 160 2.68 -18.68 -5.78
C PRO A 160 2.50 -17.15 -5.65
N HIS A 161 3.55 -16.43 -5.24
CA HIS A 161 3.51 -14.99 -5.01
C HIS A 161 3.90 -14.17 -6.23
N LEU A 162 3.19 -14.37 -7.33
CA LEU A 162 3.35 -13.65 -8.57
C LEU A 162 1.99 -13.15 -9.07
N ASP A 163 1.92 -11.97 -9.63
CA ASP A 163 0.74 -11.45 -10.33
C ASP A 163 1.19 -10.57 -11.50
N HIS A 164 0.29 -10.26 -12.43
CA HIS A 164 0.60 -9.31 -13.49
C HIS A 164 0.96 -7.93 -12.93
N GLY A 165 2.03 -7.34 -13.46
CA GLY A 165 2.57 -6.04 -13.10
C GLY A 165 2.01 -4.85 -13.88
N TYR A 166 1.01 -5.06 -14.75
CA TYR A 166 0.44 -4.02 -15.62
C TYR A 166 -0.27 -2.89 -14.90
N ALA A 167 -0.83 -3.18 -13.75
CA ALA A 167 -1.50 -2.19 -12.92
C ALA A 167 -1.12 -2.38 -11.45
N VAL A 168 -0.80 -1.28 -10.81
CA VAL A 168 -0.42 -1.22 -9.40
C VAL A 168 -1.29 -0.18 -8.68
N THR A 169 -1.47 -0.33 -7.39
CA THR A 169 -2.12 0.73 -6.60
C THR A 169 -1.16 1.91 -6.40
N SER A 170 -1.68 3.11 -6.17
CA SER A 170 -0.86 4.29 -5.87
C SER A 170 0.10 4.07 -4.67
N HIS A 171 -0.33 3.24 -3.69
CA HIS A 171 0.52 2.81 -2.58
C HIS A 171 1.68 1.90 -3.02
N SER A 172 1.44 1.04 -4.01
CA SER A 172 2.47 0.11 -4.52
C SER A 172 3.48 0.81 -5.42
N SER A 173 3.11 1.93 -6.04
CA SER A 173 3.99 2.70 -6.94
C SER A 173 4.95 3.65 -6.21
N ARG A 174 4.96 3.67 -4.88
CA ARG A 174 5.89 4.52 -4.11
C ARG A 174 7.34 4.22 -4.48
N GLY A 175 8.09 5.28 -4.82
CA GLY A 175 9.50 5.18 -5.22
C GLY A 175 9.72 4.78 -6.69
N GLN A 176 8.66 4.47 -7.44
CA GLN A 176 8.74 4.22 -8.87
C GLN A 176 8.47 5.51 -9.65
N THR A 177 9.14 5.67 -10.78
CA THR A 177 8.91 6.76 -11.73
C THR A 177 8.82 6.14 -13.12
N ALA A 178 7.90 6.63 -13.93
CA ALA A 178 7.73 6.23 -15.32
C ALA A 178 7.61 7.47 -16.19
N ASP A 179 7.93 7.35 -17.47
CA ASP A 179 7.80 8.46 -18.43
C ASP A 179 6.36 8.95 -18.49
N ARG A 180 5.42 8.03 -18.54
CA ARG A 180 3.98 8.30 -18.57
C ARG A 180 3.24 7.44 -17.56
N VAL A 181 2.26 8.03 -16.87
CA VAL A 181 1.40 7.34 -15.91
C VAL A 181 -0.06 7.45 -16.35
N LEU A 182 -0.75 6.31 -16.40
CA LEU A 182 -2.19 6.23 -16.59
C LEU A 182 -2.83 5.92 -15.25
N ILE A 183 -3.70 6.81 -14.77
CA ILE A 183 -4.32 6.71 -13.46
C ILE A 183 -5.81 6.45 -13.66
N TYR A 184 -6.33 5.35 -13.13
CA TYR A 184 -7.76 5.10 -13.09
C TYR A 184 -8.30 5.41 -11.69
N ALA A 185 -9.18 6.41 -11.61
CA ALA A 185 -9.83 6.87 -10.40
C ALA A 185 -11.33 6.56 -10.47
N ASP A 186 -11.76 5.53 -9.75
CA ASP A 186 -13.17 5.13 -9.66
C ASP A 186 -13.84 5.91 -8.52
N THR A 187 -14.81 6.76 -8.86
CA THR A 187 -15.54 7.61 -7.93
C THR A 187 -16.70 6.90 -7.23
N GLU A 188 -17.07 5.69 -7.65
CA GLU A 188 -18.22 4.93 -7.11
C GLU A 188 -17.83 3.83 -6.13
N LEU A 189 -16.62 3.25 -6.26
CA LEU A 189 -16.15 2.16 -5.42
C LEU A 189 -15.90 2.61 -3.98
N GLY A 190 -16.97 2.95 -3.22
CA GLY A 190 -17.02 2.94 -1.75
C GLY A 190 -15.88 3.57 -0.95
N ALA A 191 -14.93 4.13 -1.64
CA ALA A 191 -13.65 4.56 -1.14
C ALA A 191 -13.60 6.09 -1.07
N LYS A 192 -14.61 6.72 -0.44
CA LYS A 192 -14.63 8.18 -0.25
C LYS A 192 -13.31 8.71 0.34
N ASP A 193 -12.62 7.88 1.15
CA ASP A 193 -11.37 8.27 1.79
C ASP A 193 -10.11 7.87 0.99
N LEU A 194 -10.24 7.06 -0.07
CA LEU A 194 -9.10 6.67 -0.90
C LEU A 194 -8.81 7.67 -2.01
N LEU A 195 -9.85 8.34 -2.55
CA LEU A 195 -9.67 9.44 -3.48
C LEU A 195 -9.53 10.73 -2.67
N ASN A 196 -8.33 11.24 -2.57
CA ASN A 196 -8.00 12.45 -1.83
C ASN A 196 -6.79 13.15 -2.47
N ASN A 197 -6.48 14.35 -2.00
CA ASN A 197 -5.40 15.18 -2.52
C ASN A 197 -4.02 14.51 -2.43
N ARG A 198 -3.75 13.76 -1.36
CA ARG A 198 -2.47 13.01 -1.20
C ARG A 198 -2.35 11.89 -2.22
N MET A 199 -3.43 11.13 -2.46
CA MET A 199 -3.44 10.08 -3.47
C MET A 199 -3.23 10.69 -4.86
N ALA A 200 -3.93 11.78 -5.19
CA ALA A 200 -3.79 12.49 -6.45
C ALA A 200 -2.33 12.92 -6.67
N TYR A 201 -1.73 13.59 -5.68
CA TYR A 201 -0.33 14.01 -5.73
C TYR A 201 0.63 12.82 -5.93
N VAL A 202 0.49 11.77 -5.11
CA VAL A 202 1.35 10.58 -5.21
C VAL A 202 1.22 9.92 -6.58
N ALA A 203 0.01 9.79 -7.11
CA ALA A 203 -0.22 9.14 -8.39
C ALA A 203 0.34 9.96 -9.57
N VAL A 204 0.06 11.26 -9.63
CA VAL A 204 0.52 12.14 -10.70
C VAL A 204 2.05 12.33 -10.66
N SER A 205 2.65 12.45 -9.46
CA SER A 205 4.09 12.60 -9.30
C SER A 205 4.92 11.37 -9.71
N ARG A 206 4.28 10.28 -10.12
CA ARG A 206 4.97 9.11 -10.70
C ARG A 206 5.28 9.29 -12.18
N GLY A 207 4.59 10.18 -12.88
CA GLY A 207 4.89 10.51 -14.29
C GLY A 207 5.99 11.56 -14.38
N ALA A 208 7.07 11.23 -15.12
CA ALA A 208 8.15 12.18 -15.37
C ALA A 208 7.76 13.24 -16.42
N TYR A 209 7.01 12.84 -17.45
CA TYR A 209 6.65 13.70 -18.57
C TYR A 209 5.12 13.85 -18.75
N ASP A 210 4.34 12.82 -18.41
CA ASP A 210 2.89 12.82 -18.65
C ASP A 210 2.15 12.03 -17.59
N ALA A 211 0.97 12.52 -17.19
CA ALA A 211 0.04 11.84 -16.30
C ALA A 211 -1.39 12.04 -16.78
N GLN A 212 -2.06 10.93 -17.11
CA GLN A 212 -3.42 10.94 -17.61
C GLN A 212 -4.36 10.28 -16.59
N ILE A 213 -5.44 10.95 -16.26
CA ILE A 213 -6.43 10.46 -15.30
C ILE A 213 -7.69 10.04 -16.07
N PHE A 214 -8.09 8.80 -15.87
CA PHE A 214 -9.32 8.21 -16.37
C PHE A 214 -10.28 7.99 -15.19
N THR A 215 -11.55 8.27 -15.39
CA THR A 215 -12.57 8.13 -14.35
C THR A 215 -13.91 7.72 -14.96
N ASN A 216 -14.75 7.10 -14.14
CA ASN A 216 -16.14 6.79 -14.47
C ASN A 216 -17.06 8.03 -14.35
N ASP A 217 -16.69 9.06 -13.55
CA ASP A 217 -17.46 10.28 -13.38
C ASP A 217 -16.53 11.50 -13.26
N ARG A 218 -16.52 12.32 -14.32
CA ARG A 218 -15.66 13.51 -14.41
C ARG A 218 -16.07 14.62 -13.46
N GLU A 219 -17.38 14.76 -13.21
CA GLU A 219 -17.92 15.86 -12.39
C GLU A 219 -17.58 15.62 -10.90
N LYS A 220 -17.68 14.36 -10.45
CA LYS A 220 -17.34 13.98 -9.09
C LYS A 220 -15.83 13.93 -8.82
N LEU A 221 -15.00 13.73 -9.86
CA LEU A 221 -13.57 13.54 -9.72
C LEU A 221 -12.89 14.71 -9.02
N GLY A 222 -13.21 15.96 -9.43
CA GLY A 222 -12.61 17.16 -8.85
C GLY A 222 -12.84 17.28 -7.35
N ALA A 223 -14.08 17.07 -6.92
CA ALA A 223 -14.43 17.09 -5.50
C ALA A 223 -13.76 15.95 -4.71
N ALA A 224 -13.72 14.74 -5.29
CA ALA A 224 -13.10 13.58 -4.65
C ALA A 224 -11.58 13.75 -4.47
N LEU A 225 -10.87 14.24 -5.49
CA LEU A 225 -9.42 14.47 -5.42
C LEU A 225 -9.04 15.71 -4.60
N GLY A 226 -9.96 16.68 -4.45
CA GLY A 226 -9.76 17.86 -3.60
C GLY A 226 -10.01 17.62 -2.12
N HIS A 227 -10.53 16.45 -1.75
CA HIS A 227 -10.79 16.12 -0.36
C HIS A 227 -9.49 16.05 0.45
N ASP A 228 -9.39 16.87 1.50
CA ASP A 228 -8.26 16.89 2.41
C ASP A 228 -8.49 15.93 3.57
N VAL A 229 -7.68 14.88 3.63
CA VAL A 229 -7.58 13.96 4.77
C VAL A 229 -6.44 14.41 5.68
N SER A 230 -6.57 15.59 6.29
CA SER A 230 -5.68 15.97 7.37
C SER A 230 -6.00 15.11 8.60
N HIS A 231 -5.10 14.20 8.93
CA HIS A 231 -5.14 13.56 10.25
C HIS A 231 -4.81 14.62 11.28
N THR A 232 -5.80 15.01 12.09
CA THR A 232 -5.53 15.71 13.37
C THR A 232 -4.55 14.82 14.13
N SER A 233 -3.35 15.34 14.36
CA SER A 233 -2.35 14.63 15.17
C SER A 233 -2.95 14.38 16.55
N ALA A 234 -2.92 13.14 17.03
CA ALA A 234 -3.32 12.80 18.40
C ALA A 234 -2.48 13.55 19.47
N HIS A 235 -1.53 14.36 19.03
CA HIS A 235 -0.64 15.19 19.85
C HIS A 235 -0.81 16.69 19.59
N ALA A 236 -1.92 17.13 18.98
CA ALA A 236 -2.25 18.54 19.02
C ALA A 236 -2.57 18.89 20.49
N PRO A 237 -1.76 19.70 21.21
CA PRO A 237 -2.14 20.15 22.53
C PRO A 237 -3.46 20.93 22.38
N GLU A 238 -4.47 20.58 23.19
CA GLU A 238 -5.68 21.39 23.32
C GLU A 238 -5.23 22.79 23.76
N MET A 239 -5.21 23.73 22.82
CA MET A 239 -5.09 25.14 23.17
C MET A 239 -6.41 25.52 23.83
N LYS A 240 -6.39 25.56 25.16
CA LYS A 240 -7.47 26.20 25.92
C LYS A 240 -7.60 27.63 25.42
N PRO A 241 -8.81 28.14 25.15
CA PRO A 241 -8.98 29.53 24.76
C PRO A 241 -8.44 30.40 25.90
N GLU A 242 -7.41 31.19 25.61
CA GLU A 242 -6.91 32.20 26.52
C GLU A 242 -8.06 33.15 26.85
N GLN A 243 -8.43 33.19 28.12
CA GLN A 243 -9.29 34.23 28.67
C GLN A 243 -8.57 35.55 28.42
N LYS A 244 -9.17 36.42 27.59
CA LYS A 244 -8.79 37.83 27.49
C LYS A 244 -8.85 38.44 28.89
N GLN A 245 -7.70 38.55 29.55
CA GLN A 245 -7.56 39.45 30.69
C GLN A 245 -7.54 40.86 30.10
N GLU A 246 -8.63 41.59 30.36
CA GLU A 246 -8.72 43.05 30.21
C GLU A 246 -7.61 43.69 31.07
N GLN A 247 -6.53 44.10 30.42
CA GLN A 247 -5.51 44.91 31.08
C GLN A 247 -6.07 46.32 31.24
N ALA A 248 -6.37 46.67 32.51
CA ALA A 248 -6.70 47.99 32.91
C ALA A 248 -5.56 48.95 32.52
N VAL A 249 -5.89 49.99 31.77
CA VAL A 249 -5.01 51.06 31.35
C VAL A 249 -4.67 51.90 32.60
N THR A 250 -3.43 51.83 33.07
CA THR A 250 -2.91 52.75 34.10
C THR A 250 -2.37 53.99 33.38
N PRO A 251 -2.73 55.22 33.83
CA PRO A 251 -2.30 56.44 33.14
C PRO A 251 -0.80 56.71 33.35
N GLN A 252 -0.14 57.07 32.26
CA GLN A 252 1.27 57.46 32.22
C GLN A 252 1.51 58.71 33.08
N ARG A 253 2.46 58.60 33.96
CA ARG A 253 3.06 59.74 34.69
C ARG A 253 4.03 60.46 33.77
N GLU A 254 3.76 61.75 33.54
CA GLU A 254 4.65 62.72 32.91
C GLU A 254 6.00 62.73 33.60
N ILE A 255 7.10 62.57 32.89
CA ILE A 255 8.47 62.76 33.39
C ILE A 255 9.02 64.03 32.73
N ALA A 256 9.25 65.02 33.52
CA ALA A 256 9.88 66.30 33.15
C ALA A 256 11.35 66.14 32.71
N PRO A 257 11.86 67.03 31.85
CA PRO A 257 13.22 66.92 31.32
C PRO A 257 14.28 67.29 32.32
N LYS A 258 15.32 66.51 32.46
CA LYS A 258 16.52 66.79 33.22
C LYS A 258 17.59 67.38 32.34
N GLN A 259 18.07 68.53 32.74
CA GLN A 259 19.09 69.38 32.12
C GLN A 259 20.42 68.63 31.93
N GLU A 260 21.11 69.03 30.88
CA GLU A 260 22.51 68.81 30.58
C GLU A 260 23.39 69.46 31.62
N GLN A 261 24.39 68.72 32.08
CA GLN A 261 25.65 69.32 32.56
C GLN A 261 26.77 68.50 31.85
N GLY A 262 27.48 69.26 31.02
CA GLY A 262 28.71 68.83 30.45
C GLY A 262 29.84 68.82 31.48
N GLU A 263 30.75 67.92 31.27
CA GLU A 263 32.17 68.09 31.68
C GLU A 263 33.04 67.27 30.75
N ASP A 264 33.82 67.89 30.15
CA ASP A 264 35.04 67.99 29.43
C ASP A 264 36.20 67.13 30.01
N PHE A 265 37.26 66.98 29.23
CA PHE A 265 38.57 66.34 29.47
C PHE A 265 38.63 64.82 29.29
N GLY A 266 39.59 64.33 28.57
CA GLY A 266 40.86 64.89 28.05
C GLY A 266 41.62 63.78 27.33
N LEU A 267 42.44 64.21 26.44
CA LEU A 267 43.46 63.55 25.65
C LEU A 267 44.37 62.57 26.44
N GLY A 268 44.83 61.57 25.75
CA GLY A 268 46.02 60.85 26.20
C GLY A 268 46.43 59.65 25.37
N LEU A 269 47.25 59.89 24.29
CA LEU A 269 48.21 58.97 23.66
C LEU A 269 47.76 57.66 23.03
#